data_f4673abf1f322f7e093fc38392cdd452
#
_entry.id   f4673abf1f322f7e093fc38392cdd452
#
_cell.length_a   1.000
_cell.length_b   1.000
_cell.length_c   1.000
_cell.angle_alpha   90.00
_cell.angle_beta   90.00
_cell.angle_gamma   90.00
#
_symmetry.space_group_name_H-M   'P 1'
#
loop_
_entity.id
_entity.type
_entity.pdbx_description
1 polymer ?
#
loop_
_entity_poly.entity_id
_entity_poly.type
_entity_poly.pdbx_seq_one_letter_code
_entity_poly.pdbx_strand_id
1 'polypeptide(L)'
;SPGIELIGVTVVAGNTWDSDGVAYALRQLEITGQNIPVAAGVDRPFRPQRYELFGLERQLFGMGHDAWVGAFGYPKPESWQKVYRERYGKEPQSRPDPRHAVDFIIEEVRKHPGELTIVEIGPCSNLALAVLKAPDIVPLIKRVIFMGGSFFKPGNVTPTAEFNWWFDPEAARIVVRTPFRERLEKRRAEIMGLAK
;
A
#
# COMPACT_ATOMS: atom_id res chain seq x y z
N SER A 1 -13.38 -15.14 2.77
CA SER A 1 -13.07 -16.50 3.22
C SER A 1 -13.63 -16.72 4.61
N PRO A 2 -14.10 -17.93 4.96
CA PRO A 2 -14.52 -18.21 6.32
C PRO A 2 -13.39 -17.87 7.31
N GLY A 3 -13.71 -17.09 8.36
CA GLY A 3 -12.77 -16.70 9.39
C GLY A 3 -11.93 -15.43 9.11
N ILE A 4 -12.17 -14.73 8.00
CA ILE A 4 -11.55 -13.44 7.72
C ILE A 4 -12.64 -12.38 7.55
N GLU A 5 -12.59 -11.35 8.38
CA GLU A 5 -13.39 -10.14 8.26
C GLU A 5 -12.55 -9.04 7.61
N LEU A 6 -13.00 -8.50 6.48
CA LEU A 6 -12.35 -7.38 5.81
C LEU A 6 -12.94 -6.07 6.35
N ILE A 7 -12.16 -5.33 7.13
CA ILE A 7 -12.60 -4.11 7.80
C ILE A 7 -12.59 -2.91 6.85
N GLY A 8 -11.66 -2.87 5.91
CA GLY A 8 -11.56 -1.77 4.96
C GLY A 8 -10.51 -2.02 3.89
N VAL A 9 -10.56 -1.19 2.87
CA VAL A 9 -9.59 -1.13 1.77
C VAL A 9 -8.98 0.26 1.76
N THR A 10 -7.66 0.34 1.86
CA THR A 10 -6.92 1.61 1.72
C THR A 10 -6.21 1.63 0.38
N VAL A 11 -6.43 2.68 -0.39
CA VAL A 11 -5.86 2.83 -1.73
C VAL A 11 -4.58 3.64 -1.67
N VAL A 12 -3.62 3.30 -2.51
CA VAL A 12 -2.34 4.00 -2.67
C VAL A 12 -1.97 4.03 -4.15
N ALA A 13 -1.32 5.09 -4.60
CA ALA A 13 -0.73 5.11 -5.93
C ALA A 13 0.39 4.05 -6.05
N GLY A 14 0.41 3.35 -7.15
CA GLY A 14 1.36 2.28 -7.44
C GLY A 14 1.17 1.79 -8.86
N ASN A 15 0.52 0.64 -9.05
CA ASN A 15 0.18 0.14 -10.40
C ASN A 15 -0.71 1.13 -11.18
N THR A 16 -1.56 1.87 -10.48
CA THR A 16 -2.41 2.93 -11.00
C THR A 16 -2.33 4.13 -10.07
N TRP A 17 -2.88 5.26 -10.49
CA TRP A 17 -3.11 6.37 -9.59
C TRP A 17 -4.14 6.00 -8.51
N ASP A 18 -4.09 6.69 -7.38
CA ASP A 18 -5.05 6.52 -6.27
C ASP A 18 -6.51 6.68 -6.74
N SER A 19 -6.78 7.65 -7.61
CA SER A 19 -8.11 7.89 -8.18
C SER A 19 -8.64 6.69 -8.98
N ASP A 20 -7.79 6.04 -9.78
CA ASP A 20 -8.14 4.78 -10.46
C ASP A 20 -8.42 3.68 -9.45
N GLY A 21 -7.52 3.51 -8.48
CA GLY A 21 -7.64 2.49 -7.45
C GLY A 21 -8.93 2.62 -6.63
N VAL A 22 -9.33 3.85 -6.26
CA VAL A 22 -10.61 4.12 -5.58
C VAL A 22 -11.79 3.71 -6.46
N ALA A 23 -11.81 4.13 -7.74
CA ALA A 23 -12.89 3.78 -8.66
C ALA A 23 -13.00 2.25 -8.83
N TYR A 24 -11.88 1.55 -8.93
CA TYR A 24 -11.85 0.10 -9.10
C TYR A 24 -12.30 -0.63 -7.83
N ALA A 25 -11.83 -0.21 -6.65
CA ALA A 25 -12.23 -0.81 -5.38
C ALA A 25 -13.73 -0.67 -5.15
N LEU A 26 -14.29 0.53 -5.31
CA LEU A 26 -15.73 0.77 -5.20
C LEU A 26 -16.52 -0.13 -6.17
N ARG A 27 -16.07 -0.25 -7.42
CA ARG A 27 -16.73 -1.09 -8.41
C ARG A 27 -16.71 -2.57 -8.05
N GLN A 28 -15.59 -3.08 -7.52
CA GLN A 28 -15.50 -4.48 -7.09
C GLN A 28 -16.45 -4.77 -5.92
N LEU A 29 -16.55 -3.85 -4.98
CA LEU A 29 -17.46 -4.01 -3.84
C LEU A 29 -18.94 -3.94 -4.28
N GLU A 30 -19.29 -3.08 -5.23
CA GLU A 30 -20.62 -3.04 -5.83
C GLU A 30 -21.00 -4.36 -6.54
N ILE A 31 -20.07 -4.93 -7.32
CA ILE A 31 -20.29 -6.20 -8.03
C ILE A 31 -20.52 -7.34 -7.03
N THR A 32 -19.78 -7.33 -5.92
CA THR A 32 -19.86 -8.38 -4.90
C THR A 32 -20.94 -8.12 -3.84
N GLY A 33 -21.64 -6.98 -3.93
CA GLY A 33 -22.68 -6.61 -2.95
C GLY A 33 -22.14 -6.35 -1.54
N GLN A 34 -20.85 -6.00 -1.41
CA GLN A 34 -20.21 -5.78 -0.12
C GLN A 34 -20.17 -4.29 0.22
N ASN A 35 -20.48 -3.97 1.48
CA ASN A 35 -20.39 -2.62 2.02
C ASN A 35 -19.16 -2.47 2.91
N ILE A 36 -17.98 -2.38 2.30
CA ILE A 36 -16.69 -2.26 2.98
C ILE A 36 -16.16 -0.84 2.71
N PRO A 37 -15.67 -0.09 3.71
CA PRO A 37 -15.08 1.22 3.52
C PRO A 37 -13.87 1.18 2.58
N VAL A 38 -13.80 2.13 1.64
CA VAL A 38 -12.66 2.36 0.76
C VAL A 38 -12.10 3.74 1.06
N ALA A 39 -10.93 3.83 1.63
CA ALA A 39 -10.27 5.09 1.94
C ALA A 39 -9.20 5.44 0.89
N ALA A 40 -9.33 6.62 0.28
CA ALA A 40 -8.32 7.18 -0.61
C ALA A 40 -7.06 7.54 0.20
N GLY A 41 -5.88 7.28 -0.34
CA GLY A 41 -4.63 7.46 0.37
C GLY A 41 -3.59 8.24 -0.43
N VAL A 42 -2.33 7.86 -0.24
CA VAL A 42 -1.19 8.57 -0.80
C VAL A 42 -1.18 8.45 -2.33
N ASP A 43 -1.12 9.59 -2.99
CA ASP A 43 -1.22 9.72 -4.44
C ASP A 43 0.13 9.78 -5.17
N ARG A 44 1.23 9.72 -4.43
CA ARG A 44 2.61 9.79 -4.96
C ARG A 44 3.61 9.20 -3.97
N PRO A 45 4.82 8.80 -4.40
CA PRO A 45 5.90 8.42 -3.50
C PRO A 45 6.35 9.56 -2.59
N PHE A 46 7.01 9.22 -1.48
CA PHE A 46 7.55 10.18 -0.52
C PHE A 46 8.55 11.13 -1.15
N ARG A 47 9.35 10.66 -2.09
CA ARG A 47 10.26 11.52 -2.85
C ARG A 47 9.53 12.15 -4.03
N PRO A 48 9.26 13.48 -4.02
CA PRO A 48 8.51 14.13 -5.10
C PRO A 48 9.15 13.95 -6.48
N GLN A 49 10.50 13.91 -6.54
CA GLN A 49 11.27 13.77 -7.79
C GLN A 49 11.42 12.32 -8.24
N ARG A 50 10.72 11.38 -7.64
CA ARG A 50 10.85 9.94 -7.94
C ARG A 50 10.68 9.64 -9.44
N TYR A 51 9.72 10.29 -10.07
CA TYR A 51 9.48 10.15 -11.51
C TYR A 51 10.66 10.60 -12.37
N GLU A 52 11.29 11.72 -12.00
CA GLU A 52 12.42 12.29 -12.75
C GLU A 52 13.67 11.41 -12.70
N LEU A 53 13.79 10.58 -11.68
CA LEU A 53 14.93 9.68 -11.52
C LEU A 53 14.91 8.46 -12.45
N PHE A 54 13.81 8.17 -13.11
CA PHE A 54 13.69 6.96 -13.96
C PHE A 54 14.69 6.93 -15.12
N GLY A 55 14.93 8.07 -15.75
CA GLY A 55 15.94 8.16 -16.81
C GLY A 55 17.32 7.75 -16.31
N LEU A 56 17.69 8.23 -15.13
CA LEU A 56 18.94 7.89 -14.47
C LEU A 56 18.98 6.42 -14.03
N GLU A 57 17.90 5.90 -13.47
CA GLU A 57 17.81 4.49 -13.05
C GLU A 57 17.94 3.52 -14.21
N ARG A 58 17.38 3.86 -15.37
CA ARG A 58 17.56 3.07 -16.60
C ARG A 58 19.03 2.95 -16.97
N GLN A 59 19.78 4.03 -16.87
CA GLN A 59 21.20 4.06 -17.20
C GLN A 59 22.05 3.32 -16.16
N LEU A 60 21.78 3.54 -14.86
CA LEU A 60 22.62 3.04 -13.78
C LEU A 60 22.30 1.61 -13.35
N PHE A 61 21.06 1.20 -13.43
CA PHE A 61 20.59 -0.06 -12.83
C PHE A 61 20.04 -1.06 -13.86
N GLY A 62 20.19 -0.79 -15.15
CA GLY A 62 19.76 -1.72 -16.20
C GLY A 62 18.24 -1.91 -16.29
N MET A 63 17.45 -0.88 -15.91
CA MET A 63 16.01 -0.91 -16.08
C MET A 63 15.65 -0.90 -17.56
N GLY A 64 14.88 -1.89 -18.03
CA GLY A 64 14.42 -1.96 -19.42
C GLY A 64 13.56 -0.77 -19.83
N HIS A 65 13.57 -0.42 -21.12
CA HIS A 65 12.73 0.66 -21.64
C HIS A 65 11.24 0.35 -21.55
N ASP A 66 10.87 -0.92 -21.59
CA ASP A 66 9.55 -1.50 -21.47
C ASP A 66 9.17 -1.89 -20.03
N ALA A 67 10.04 -1.60 -19.06
CA ALA A 67 9.77 -1.91 -17.66
C ALA A 67 8.49 -1.21 -17.19
N TRP A 68 7.67 -1.96 -16.47
CA TRP A 68 6.44 -1.46 -15.90
C TRP A 68 6.73 -0.37 -14.85
N VAL A 69 6.21 0.80 -15.05
CA VAL A 69 6.40 1.97 -14.15
C VAL A 69 5.11 2.38 -13.42
N GLY A 70 4.07 1.57 -13.55
CA GLY A 70 2.79 1.78 -12.88
C GLY A 70 2.12 3.10 -13.25
N ALA A 71 1.61 3.80 -12.25
CA ALA A 71 0.93 5.09 -12.39
C ALA A 71 1.73 6.12 -13.20
N PHE A 72 3.04 6.09 -13.12
CA PHE A 72 3.89 7.03 -13.87
C PHE A 72 3.88 6.83 -15.39
N GLY A 73 3.36 5.72 -15.87
CA GLY A 73 3.15 5.46 -17.30
C GLY A 73 1.90 6.12 -17.88
N TYR A 74 1.07 6.78 -17.05
CA TYR A 74 -0.22 7.33 -17.45
C TYR A 74 -0.43 8.73 -16.89
N PRO A 75 -1.21 9.58 -17.59
CA PRO A 75 -1.67 10.85 -17.02
C PRO A 75 -2.45 10.62 -15.73
N LYS A 76 -2.21 11.46 -14.72
CA LYS A 76 -2.98 11.40 -13.48
C LYS A 76 -4.43 11.80 -13.75
N PRO A 77 -5.42 10.98 -13.36
CA PRO A 77 -6.83 11.31 -13.52
C PRO A 77 -7.22 12.54 -12.71
N GLU A 78 -8.21 13.27 -13.20
CA GLU A 78 -8.75 14.45 -12.53
C GLU A 78 -9.48 14.09 -11.21
N SER A 79 -10.22 12.97 -11.22
CA SER A 79 -10.94 12.48 -10.05
C SER A 79 -11.34 11.01 -10.22
N TRP A 80 -11.57 10.31 -9.10
CA TRP A 80 -12.07 8.95 -9.11
C TRP A 80 -13.47 8.83 -9.72
N GLN A 81 -14.33 9.85 -9.58
CA GLN A 81 -15.67 9.88 -10.18
C GLN A 81 -15.57 9.90 -11.70
N LYS A 82 -14.64 10.70 -12.25
CA LYS A 82 -14.42 10.75 -13.69
C LYS A 82 -13.95 9.41 -14.21
N VAL A 83 -12.94 8.80 -13.56
CA VAL A 83 -12.48 7.45 -13.89
C VAL A 83 -13.64 6.44 -13.86
N TYR A 84 -14.46 6.48 -12.82
CA TYR A 84 -15.57 5.55 -12.66
C TYR A 84 -16.58 5.67 -13.82
N ARG A 85 -17.01 6.90 -14.14
CA ARG A 85 -17.96 7.15 -15.24
C ARG A 85 -17.39 6.75 -16.61
N GLU A 86 -16.17 7.16 -16.89
CA GLU A 86 -15.54 6.85 -18.18
C GLU A 86 -15.32 5.35 -18.38
N ARG A 87 -14.98 4.64 -17.32
CA ARG A 87 -14.66 3.22 -17.41
C ARG A 87 -15.87 2.30 -17.36
N TYR A 88 -16.88 2.68 -16.61
CA TYR A 88 -18.05 1.81 -16.36
C TYR A 88 -19.37 2.32 -16.95
N GLY A 89 -19.38 3.50 -17.56
CA GLY A 89 -20.54 4.08 -18.24
C GLY A 89 -21.73 4.38 -17.32
N LYS A 90 -21.50 4.55 -16.00
CA LYS A 90 -22.55 4.78 -15.01
C LYS A 90 -22.02 5.58 -13.81
N GLU A 91 -22.92 6.10 -13.01
CA GLU A 91 -22.57 6.70 -11.73
C GLU A 91 -22.23 5.64 -10.68
N PRO A 92 -21.27 5.93 -9.77
CA PRO A 92 -20.97 5.05 -8.64
C PRO A 92 -22.16 4.99 -7.67
N GLN A 93 -22.44 3.81 -7.14
CA GLN A 93 -23.51 3.61 -6.13
C GLN A 93 -23.02 3.93 -4.71
N SER A 94 -21.73 3.86 -4.50
CA SER A 94 -21.08 4.11 -3.21
C SER A 94 -20.03 5.22 -3.34
N ARG A 95 -19.59 5.72 -2.19
CA ARG A 95 -18.54 6.75 -2.09
C ARG A 95 -17.40 6.23 -1.23
N PRO A 96 -16.16 6.74 -1.43
CA PRO A 96 -15.08 6.42 -0.53
C PRO A 96 -15.35 6.97 0.87
N ASP A 97 -14.72 6.34 1.86
CA ASP A 97 -14.67 6.84 3.24
C ASP A 97 -14.12 8.29 3.22
N PRO A 98 -14.70 9.22 3.96
CA PRO A 98 -14.25 10.62 3.99
C PRO A 98 -12.86 10.80 4.61
N ARG A 99 -12.38 9.82 5.38
CA ARG A 99 -11.04 9.84 5.97
C ARG A 99 -9.99 9.53 4.93
N HIS A 100 -8.84 10.17 5.02
CA HIS A 100 -7.65 9.72 4.31
C HIS A 100 -7.21 8.34 4.81
N ALA A 101 -6.67 7.48 3.93
CA ALA A 101 -6.23 6.11 4.27
C ALA A 101 -5.32 6.04 5.49
N VAL A 102 -4.46 7.03 5.68
CA VAL A 102 -3.56 7.15 6.84
C VAL A 102 -4.36 7.28 8.14
N ASP A 103 -5.37 8.14 8.17
CA ASP A 103 -6.22 8.34 9.35
C ASP A 103 -7.13 7.14 9.57
N PHE A 104 -7.65 6.56 8.50
CA PHE A 104 -8.40 5.32 8.55
C PHE A 104 -7.59 4.20 9.22
N ILE A 105 -6.34 3.96 8.80
CA ILE A 105 -5.46 2.95 9.41
C ILE A 105 -5.25 3.25 10.89
N ILE A 106 -4.92 4.49 11.25
CA ILE A 106 -4.65 4.88 12.64
C ILE A 106 -5.88 4.62 13.52
N GLU A 107 -7.05 5.05 13.08
CA GLU A 107 -8.28 4.91 13.85
C GLU A 107 -8.71 3.45 13.98
N GLU A 108 -8.67 2.66 12.89
CA GLU A 108 -9.07 1.26 12.95
C GLU A 108 -8.10 0.42 13.80
N VAL A 109 -6.79 0.71 13.75
CA VAL A 109 -5.82 0.04 14.65
C VAL A 109 -6.09 0.37 16.12
N ARG A 110 -6.45 1.62 16.45
CA ARG A 110 -6.81 2.00 17.82
C ARG A 110 -8.12 1.41 18.30
N LYS A 111 -9.09 1.20 17.40
CA LYS A 111 -10.37 0.53 17.73
C LYS A 111 -10.22 -0.97 17.98
N HIS A 112 -9.23 -1.61 17.33
CA HIS A 112 -9.00 -3.05 17.34
C HIS A 112 -7.56 -3.40 17.77
N PRO A 113 -7.14 -3.01 18.99
CA PRO A 113 -5.75 -3.14 19.44
C PRO A 113 -5.32 -4.59 19.51
N GLY A 114 -4.27 -4.94 18.79
CA GLY A 114 -3.73 -6.30 18.75
C GLY A 114 -4.51 -7.31 17.91
N GLU A 115 -5.53 -6.88 17.17
CA GLU A 115 -6.39 -7.77 16.39
C GLU A 115 -6.15 -7.67 14.88
N LEU A 116 -5.80 -6.47 14.38
CA LEU A 116 -5.71 -6.22 12.95
C LEU A 116 -4.44 -6.79 12.31
N THR A 117 -4.66 -7.49 11.21
CA THR A 117 -3.63 -7.80 10.22
C THR A 117 -3.75 -6.83 9.06
N ILE A 118 -2.69 -6.09 8.77
CA ILE A 118 -2.60 -5.22 7.60
C ILE A 118 -1.93 -6.00 6.48
N VAL A 119 -2.56 -6.03 5.31
CA VAL A 119 -2.03 -6.70 4.12
C VAL A 119 -1.66 -5.63 3.09
N GLU A 120 -0.36 -5.37 2.97
CA GLU A 120 0.21 -4.41 2.03
C GLU A 120 0.51 -5.10 0.69
N ILE A 121 -0.38 -4.91 -0.28
CA ILE A 121 -0.24 -5.47 -1.64
C ILE A 121 0.13 -4.41 -2.69
N GLY A 122 0.44 -3.21 -2.23
CA GLY A 122 0.93 -2.06 -3.00
C GLY A 122 2.15 -1.42 -2.35
N PRO A 123 2.57 -0.23 -2.82
CA PRO A 123 3.58 0.56 -2.12
C PRO A 123 3.18 0.89 -0.69
N CYS A 124 4.14 0.85 0.23
CA CYS A 124 3.89 0.95 1.67
C CYS A 124 3.59 2.38 2.18
N SER A 125 3.29 3.33 1.30
CA SER A 125 3.25 4.77 1.62
C SER A 125 2.17 5.10 2.66
N ASN A 126 0.99 4.47 2.60
CA ASN A 126 -0.07 4.70 3.59
C ASN A 126 0.35 4.26 4.99
N LEU A 127 0.87 3.04 5.13
CA LEU A 127 1.30 2.50 6.42
C LEU A 127 2.53 3.26 6.96
N ALA A 128 3.47 3.61 6.08
CA ALA A 128 4.63 4.40 6.47
C ALA A 128 4.22 5.76 7.05
N LEU A 129 3.30 6.48 6.41
CA LEU A 129 2.76 7.73 6.97
C LEU A 129 1.98 7.51 8.27
N ALA A 130 1.21 6.43 8.36
CA ALA A 130 0.44 6.13 9.57
C ALA A 130 1.37 5.92 10.78
N VAL A 131 2.43 5.14 10.63
CA VAL A 131 3.38 4.89 11.74
C VAL A 131 4.24 6.12 12.06
N LEU A 132 4.52 7.00 11.09
CA LEU A 132 5.21 8.27 11.34
C LEU A 132 4.29 9.27 12.05
N LYS A 133 3.03 9.36 11.65
CA LYS A 133 2.04 10.27 12.22
C LYS A 133 1.60 9.85 13.63
N ALA A 134 1.48 8.56 13.87
CA ALA A 134 1.01 7.99 15.13
C ALA A 134 1.85 6.75 15.53
N PRO A 135 3.07 6.95 16.05
CA PRO A 135 3.94 5.84 16.44
C PRO A 135 3.35 4.91 17.51
N ASP A 136 2.39 5.41 18.27
CA ASP A 136 1.64 4.66 19.29
C ASP A 136 0.86 3.47 18.73
N ILE A 137 0.51 3.48 17.43
CA ILE A 137 -0.22 2.36 16.83
C ILE A 137 0.68 1.15 16.54
N VAL A 138 1.99 1.32 16.47
CA VAL A 138 2.91 0.24 16.09
C VAL A 138 2.76 -1.02 16.96
N PRO A 139 2.76 -0.94 18.30
CA PRO A 139 2.56 -2.11 19.17
C PRO A 139 1.12 -2.66 19.14
N LEU A 140 0.16 -1.90 18.61
CA LEU A 140 -1.24 -2.29 18.51
C LEU A 140 -1.56 -3.09 17.23
N ILE A 141 -0.68 -3.04 16.22
CA ILE A 141 -0.83 -3.83 15.00
C ILE A 141 -0.43 -5.27 15.29
N LYS A 142 -1.36 -6.22 15.07
CA LYS A 142 -1.11 -7.65 15.28
C LYS A 142 -0.04 -8.17 14.34
N ARG A 143 -0.18 -7.89 13.05
CA ARG A 143 0.68 -8.40 11.98
C ARG A 143 0.64 -7.47 10.77
N VAL A 144 1.75 -7.40 10.05
CA VAL A 144 1.80 -6.82 8.71
C VAL A 144 2.32 -7.88 7.75
N ILE A 145 1.62 -8.05 6.62
CA ILE A 145 1.99 -8.94 5.54
C ILE A 145 2.29 -8.08 4.32
N PHE A 146 3.49 -8.22 3.77
CA PHE A 146 3.93 -7.46 2.61
C PHE A 146 3.97 -8.33 1.35
N MET A 147 3.40 -7.83 0.27
CA MET A 147 3.77 -8.21 -1.08
C MET A 147 4.77 -7.17 -1.60
N GLY A 148 6.05 -7.46 -1.49
CA GLY A 148 7.09 -6.48 -1.84
C GLY A 148 8.50 -6.98 -1.57
N GLY A 149 9.45 -6.31 -2.21
CA GLY A 149 10.87 -6.60 -2.10
C GLY A 149 11.30 -7.85 -2.89
N SER A 150 12.59 -7.87 -3.21
CA SER A 150 13.24 -9.02 -3.85
C SER A 150 14.53 -9.32 -3.09
N PHE A 151 14.60 -10.48 -2.41
CA PHE A 151 15.72 -10.80 -1.53
C PHE A 151 16.72 -11.79 -2.15
N PHE A 152 16.23 -12.88 -2.76
CA PHE A 152 17.07 -13.96 -3.30
C PHE A 152 16.68 -14.31 -4.73
N LYS A 153 15.89 -13.49 -5.37
CA LYS A 153 15.42 -13.65 -6.75
C LYS A 153 15.56 -12.33 -7.50
N PRO A 154 15.60 -12.35 -8.83
CA PRO A 154 15.56 -11.13 -9.61
C PRO A 154 14.32 -10.28 -9.29
N GLY A 155 14.47 -8.98 -9.43
CA GLY A 155 13.36 -8.04 -9.39
C GLY A 155 12.48 -8.13 -10.64
N ASN A 156 11.38 -7.35 -10.63
CA ASN A 156 10.46 -7.27 -11.77
C ASN A 156 10.42 -5.87 -12.42
N VAL A 157 11.22 -4.93 -11.92
CA VAL A 157 11.39 -3.59 -12.50
C VAL A 157 12.84 -3.33 -12.88
N THR A 158 13.75 -3.58 -11.95
CA THR A 158 15.20 -3.62 -12.20
C THR A 158 15.71 -5.03 -11.90
N PRO A 159 16.96 -5.37 -12.24
CA PRO A 159 17.51 -6.68 -11.90
C PRO A 159 17.39 -7.08 -10.43
N THR A 160 17.30 -6.11 -9.53
CA THR A 160 17.28 -6.35 -8.08
C THR A 160 16.09 -5.76 -7.35
N ALA A 161 15.21 -5.02 -8.04
CA ALA A 161 14.08 -4.33 -7.38
C ALA A 161 12.72 -4.89 -7.80
N GLU A 162 11.90 -5.16 -6.78
CA GLU A 162 10.48 -5.46 -6.93
C GLU A 162 9.68 -4.15 -6.94
N PHE A 163 8.59 -4.11 -7.72
CA PHE A 163 7.85 -2.90 -8.07
C PHE A 163 7.30 -2.13 -6.87
N ASN A 164 6.63 -2.74 -5.92
CA ASN A 164 6.00 -2.02 -4.82
C ASN A 164 7.03 -1.27 -3.98
N TRP A 165 8.16 -1.90 -3.68
CA TRP A 165 9.23 -1.28 -2.89
C TRP A 165 10.11 -0.36 -3.74
N TRP A 166 10.23 -0.62 -5.05
CA TRP A 166 10.89 0.27 -5.97
C TRP A 166 10.11 1.57 -6.19
N PHE A 167 8.76 1.50 -6.23
CA PHE A 167 7.91 2.69 -6.45
C PHE A 167 8.08 3.73 -5.34
N ASP A 168 8.10 3.30 -4.06
CA ASP A 168 8.36 4.17 -2.90
C ASP A 168 9.35 3.52 -1.92
N PRO A 169 10.65 3.58 -2.23
CA PRO A 169 11.69 2.95 -1.41
C PRO A 169 11.84 3.59 -0.03
N GLU A 170 11.52 4.88 0.10
CA GLU A 170 11.52 5.57 1.38
C GLU A 170 10.45 5.01 2.31
N ALA A 171 9.24 4.82 1.81
CA ALA A 171 8.16 4.20 2.57
C ALA A 171 8.49 2.74 2.94
N ALA A 172 9.00 1.96 1.99
CA ALA A 172 9.44 0.59 2.22
C ALA A 172 10.49 0.53 3.33
N ARG A 173 11.50 1.42 3.32
CA ARG A 173 12.52 1.51 4.36
C ARG A 173 11.92 1.79 5.74
N ILE A 174 10.92 2.68 5.84
CA ILE A 174 10.27 3.00 7.10
C ILE A 174 9.57 1.77 7.66
N VAL A 175 8.71 1.12 6.89
CA VAL A 175 7.91 -0.01 7.39
C VAL A 175 8.76 -1.24 7.70
N VAL A 176 9.78 -1.53 6.89
CA VAL A 176 10.70 -2.66 7.15
C VAL A 176 11.50 -2.46 8.43
N ARG A 177 11.79 -1.23 8.82
CA ARG A 177 12.50 -0.91 10.08
C ARG A 177 11.57 -0.76 11.27
N THR A 178 10.28 -0.61 11.05
CA THR A 178 9.29 -0.47 12.13
C THR A 178 9.20 -1.78 12.92
N PRO A 179 9.31 -1.73 14.26
CA PRO A 179 9.28 -2.92 15.11
C PRO A 179 7.85 -3.36 15.41
N PHE A 180 7.13 -3.87 14.41
CA PHE A 180 5.80 -4.43 14.60
C PHE A 180 5.80 -5.60 15.59
N ARG A 181 4.68 -5.81 16.27
CA ARG A 181 4.52 -6.76 17.41
C ARG A 181 5.03 -8.17 17.10
N GLU A 182 4.64 -8.77 15.99
CA GLU A 182 5.05 -10.13 15.63
C GLU A 182 6.57 -10.24 15.46
N ARG A 183 7.21 -9.21 14.90
CA ARG A 183 8.66 -9.14 14.76
C ARG A 183 9.38 -9.03 16.10
N LEU A 184 8.81 -8.26 17.03
CA LEU A 184 9.37 -8.11 18.37
C LEU A 184 9.26 -9.41 19.18
N GLU A 185 8.13 -10.08 19.12
CA GLU A 185 7.89 -11.36 19.81
C GLU A 185 8.85 -12.45 19.29
N LYS A 186 9.01 -12.55 17.96
CA LYS A 186 9.96 -13.48 17.33
C LYS A 186 11.39 -13.21 17.77
N ARG A 187 11.83 -11.94 17.69
CA ARG A 187 13.18 -11.54 18.11
C ARG A 187 13.42 -11.78 19.62
N ARG A 188 12.40 -11.52 20.45
CA ARG A 188 12.47 -11.81 21.89
C ARG A 188 12.62 -13.30 22.14
N ALA A 189 11.84 -14.14 21.44
CA ALA A 189 11.96 -15.60 21.55
C ALA A 189 13.34 -16.10 21.09
N GLU A 190 13.89 -15.57 20.02
CA GLU A 190 15.26 -15.87 19.54
C GLU A 190 16.32 -15.52 20.59
N ILE A 191 16.25 -14.30 21.18
CA ILE A 191 17.19 -13.83 22.21
C ILE A 191 17.10 -14.70 23.47
N MET A 192 15.89 -15.12 23.83
CA MET A 192 15.68 -15.96 25.03
C MET A 192 15.92 -17.46 24.77
N GLY A 193 16.34 -17.84 23.58
CA GLY A 193 16.59 -19.26 23.23
C GLY A 193 15.30 -20.11 23.20
N LEU A 194 14.14 -19.49 23.08
CA LEU A 194 12.84 -20.15 23.04
C LEU A 194 12.36 -20.46 21.62
N ALA A 195 13.03 -19.91 20.60
CA ALA A 195 12.78 -20.22 19.19
C ALA A 195 13.65 -21.44 18.80
N LYS A 196 12.99 -22.49 18.30
CA LYS A 196 13.65 -23.65 17.68
C LYS A 196 13.83 -23.41 16.20
#